data_0ced72c7dd9f4fa8cd51bb6c416976a7
#
_entry.id   0ced72c7dd9f4fa8cd51bb6c416976a7
#
_cell.length_a   1.000
_cell.length_b   1.000
_cell.length_c   1.000
_cell.angle_alpha   90.00
_cell.angle_beta   90.00
_cell.angle_gamma   90.00
#
_symmetry.space_group_name_H-M   'P 1'
#
loop_
_entity.id
_entity.type
_entity.pdbx_description
1 polymer ?
#
loop_
_entity_poly.entity_id
_entity_poly.type
_entity_poly.pdbx_seq_one_letter_code
_entity_poly.pdbx_strand_id
1 'polypeptide(L)' 'MFLDYEPGDFVINPNNKGLGTGQIQSIINNKVTVNFENVGKKVINSKEVILERISEIK' A
#
# COMPACT_ATOMS: atom_id res chain seq x y z
N MET A 1 -12.64 -11.80 0.49
CA MET A 1 -11.70 -11.22 1.45
C MET A 1 -11.71 -9.71 1.37
N PHE A 2 -11.75 -9.06 2.51
CA PHE A 2 -11.73 -7.60 2.55
C PHE A 2 -10.33 -7.09 2.74
N LEU A 3 -10.03 -6.01 2.05
CA LEU A 3 -8.82 -5.26 2.32
C LEU A 3 -9.20 -4.07 3.20
N ASP A 4 -8.29 -3.71 4.08
CA ASP A 4 -8.53 -2.61 5.00
C ASP A 4 -8.27 -1.25 4.37
N TYR A 5 -7.97 -1.22 3.09
CA TYR A 5 -7.60 0.00 2.39
C TYR A 5 -8.21 0.00 1.00
N GLU A 6 -8.24 1.17 0.40
CA GLU A 6 -8.80 1.35 -0.92
C GLU A 6 -7.99 2.43 -1.66
N PRO A 7 -8.20 2.58 -2.96
CA PRO A 7 -7.46 3.60 -3.72
C PRO A 7 -7.59 4.97 -3.07
N GLY A 8 -6.45 5.64 -2.97
CA GLY A 8 -6.35 6.93 -2.31
C GLY A 8 -5.83 6.85 -0.89
N ASP A 9 -5.94 5.69 -0.25
CA ASP A 9 -5.48 5.53 1.12
C ASP A 9 -3.96 5.47 1.18
N PHE A 10 -3.42 5.81 2.34
CA PHE A 10 -2.00 5.73 2.60
C PHE A 10 -1.69 4.49 3.41
N VAL A 11 -0.62 3.82 3.03
CA VAL A 11 -0.21 2.55 3.67
C VAL A 11 1.29 2.51 3.85
N ILE A 12 1.72 1.61 4.71
CA ILE A 12 3.13 1.27 4.83
C ILE A 12 3.25 -0.24 4.73
N ASN A 13 4.44 -0.69 4.36
CA ASN A 13 4.76 -2.10 4.42
C ASN A 13 5.51 -2.36 5.71
N PRO A 14 4.87 -2.95 6.72
CA PRO A 14 5.53 -3.11 8.02
C PRO A 14 6.75 -4.01 7.97
N ASN A 15 6.86 -4.84 6.95
CA ASN A 15 8.01 -5.72 6.78
C ASN A 15 9.12 -5.08 5.96
N ASN A 16 8.89 -3.90 5.42
CA ASN A 16 9.90 -3.20 4.64
C ASN A 16 9.63 -1.71 4.75
N LYS A 17 9.90 -1.18 5.91
CA LYS A 17 9.59 0.22 6.19
C LYS A 17 10.47 1.20 5.42
N GLY A 18 11.55 0.69 4.86
CA GLY A 18 12.41 1.52 4.02
C GLY A 18 11.75 2.03 2.76
N LEU A 19 10.64 1.44 2.37
CA LEU A 19 9.89 1.93 1.21
C LEU A 19 9.25 3.28 1.47
N GLY A 20 8.99 3.60 2.73
CA GLY A 20 8.31 4.82 3.10
C GLY A 20 6.81 4.69 3.00
N THR A 21 6.12 5.81 3.11
CA THR A 21 4.66 5.83 2.99
C THR A 21 4.29 5.68 1.53
N GLY A 22 3.25 4.88 1.28
CA GLY A 22 2.76 4.69 -0.06
C GLY A 22 1.32 5.12 -0.17
N GLN A 23 0.91 5.53 -1.35
CA GLN A 23 -0.48 5.83 -1.63
C GLN A 23 -1.01 4.81 -2.61
N ILE A 24 -2.14 4.21 -2.29
CA ILE A 24 -2.77 3.21 -3.14
C ILE A 24 -3.28 3.89 -4.41
N GLN A 25 -2.88 3.38 -5.55
CA GLN A 25 -3.32 3.92 -6.83
C GLN A 25 -4.47 3.12 -7.40
N SER A 26 -4.38 1.80 -7.31
CA SER A 26 -5.45 0.94 -7.81
C SER A 26 -5.35 -0.42 -7.14
N ILE A 27 -6.47 -1.12 -7.15
CA ILE A 27 -6.56 -2.48 -6.62
C ILE A 27 -7.32 -3.28 -7.64
N ILE A 28 -6.66 -4.28 -8.22
CA ILE A 28 -7.27 -5.15 -9.21
C ILE A 28 -7.01 -6.57 -8.77
N ASN A 29 -8.08 -7.26 -8.39
CA ASN A 29 -7.99 -8.60 -7.81
C ASN A 29 -7.05 -8.53 -6.61
N ASN A 30 -5.93 -9.23 -6.66
CA ASN A 30 -4.96 -9.25 -5.56
C ASN A 30 -3.77 -8.33 -5.81
N LYS A 31 -3.82 -7.55 -6.88
CA LYS A 31 -2.69 -6.70 -7.25
C LYS A 31 -2.99 -5.27 -6.83
N VAL A 32 -2.16 -4.78 -5.95
CA VAL A 32 -2.32 -3.44 -5.39
C VAL A 32 -1.16 -2.59 -5.90
N THR A 33 -1.49 -1.57 -6.65
CA THR A 33 -0.47 -0.65 -7.14
C THR A 33 -0.33 0.47 -6.14
N VAL A 34 0.89 0.65 -5.64
CA VAL A 34 1.18 1.62 -4.58
C VAL A 34 2.34 2.49 -5.03
N ASN A 35 2.21 3.78 -4.81
CA ASN A 35 3.29 4.71 -5.09
C ASN A 35 3.97 5.05 -3.76
N PHE A 36 5.16 4.47 -3.54
CA PHE A 36 5.90 4.66 -2.30
C PHE A 36 6.84 5.86 -2.41
N GLU A 37 7.02 6.55 -1.30
CA GLU A 37 7.86 7.74 -1.26
C GLU A 37 9.29 7.49 -1.73
N ASN A 38 9.85 6.37 -1.31
CA ASN A 38 11.28 6.15 -1.51
C ASN A 38 11.62 5.33 -2.74
N VAL A 39 10.65 4.64 -3.31
CA VAL A 39 10.95 3.73 -4.43
C VAL A 39 10.01 3.92 -5.61
N GLY A 40 8.97 4.73 -5.46
CA GLY A 40 8.03 4.96 -6.55
C GLY A 40 6.98 3.87 -6.63
N LYS A 41 6.45 3.68 -7.83
CA LYS A 41 5.33 2.79 -8.04
C LYS A 41 5.74 1.33 -7.98
N LYS A 42 4.98 0.56 -7.21
CA LYS A 42 5.19 -0.87 -7.11
C LYS A 42 3.86 -1.60 -7.13
N VAL A 43 3.86 -2.81 -7.67
CA VAL A 43 2.67 -3.67 -7.64
C VAL A 43 2.90 -4.72 -6.57
N ILE A 44 1.99 -4.77 -5.63
CA ILE A 44 2.07 -5.64 -4.46
C ILE A 44 0.99 -6.71 -4.57
N ASN A 45 1.36 -7.96 -4.33
CA ASN A 45 0.38 -9.03 -4.27
C ASN A 45 -0.16 -9.11 -2.85
N SER A 46 -1.42 -8.75 -2.67
CA SER A 46 -2.01 -8.65 -1.34
C SER A 46 -2.17 -9.99 -0.65
N LYS A 47 -2.05 -11.09 -1.38
CA LYS A 47 -2.07 -12.40 -0.75
C LYS A 47 -0.76 -12.73 -0.05
N GLU A 48 0.32 -12.10 -0.48
CA GLU A 48 1.65 -12.41 0.03
C GLU A 48 2.20 -11.34 0.93
N VAL A 49 1.76 -10.11 0.73
CA VAL A 49 2.27 -8.96 1.45
C VAL A 49 1.14 -8.26 2.14
N ILE A 50 1.28 -8.06 3.43
CA ILE A 50 0.27 -7.36 4.21
C ILE A 50 0.72 -5.92 4.35
N LEU A 51 -0.11 -5.01 3.84
CA LEU A 51 0.12 -3.59 3.99
C LEU A 51 -0.72 -3.07 5.13
N GLU A 52 -0.21 -2.08 5.81
CA GLU A 52 -0.90 -1.47 6.94
C GLU A 52 -1.35 -0.08 6.56
N ARG A 53 -2.66 0.14 6.68
CA ARG A 53 -3.22 1.45 6.40
C ARG A 53 -2.87 2.41 7.52
N ILE A 54 -2.49 3.62 7.14
CA ILE A 54 -2.18 4.64 8.13
C ILE A 54 -3.15 5.80 7.92
N SER A 55 -3.48 6.45 9.03
CA SER A 55 -4.32 7.63 8.97
C SER A 55 -3.46 8.83 8.64
N GLU A 56 -3.96 9.64 7.73
CA GLU A 56 -3.27 10.87 7.41
C GLU A 56 -3.75 11.92 8.38
N ILE A 57 -2.88 12.34 9.25
CA ILE A 57 -3.22 13.29 10.29
C ILE A 57 -2.73 14.67 9.91
N LYS A 58 -3.60 15.62 9.94
CA LYS A 58 -3.25 17.01 9.62
C LYS A 58 -3.15 17.83 10.85
#